data_f9cb98cd8b3fd9db0ea9d58351ef3578
#
_entry.id   f9cb98cd8b3fd9db0ea9d58351ef3578
#
_cell.length_a   1.000
_cell.length_b   1.000
_cell.length_c   1.000
_cell.angle_alpha   90.00
_cell.angle_beta   90.00
_cell.angle_gamma   90.00
#
_symmetry.space_group_name_H-M   'P 1'
#
loop_
_entity.id
_entity.type
_entity.pdbx_description
1 polymer ?
#
loop_
_entity_poly.entity_id
_entity_poly.type
_entity_poly.pdbx_seq_one_letter_code
_entity_poly.pdbx_strand_id
1 'polypeptide(L)'
;MELQIQDLVSSIKKDGIDSANKEAAAILADAKKQADAMIAEAKKDADKLREDAKAEIEVFKNSAQLSAEQAKRDAVLAFQQEVQKEFGKILAADVNKALDQQALVRLIQAAVQGEDVSAYTVEVDHVTDALRQELAQELKSGLEIRPSKKVGAGFRLAAKDGSGYFDCSEQEIAEMLMPFFRDMHL
;
A
#
# COMPACT_ATOMS: atom_id res chain seq x y z
N MET A 1 -6.66 -28.66 103.00
CA MET A 1 -7.56 -28.73 101.77
C MET A 1 -7.54 -27.41 100.96
N GLU A 2 -7.49 -26.24 101.58
CA GLU A 2 -7.53 -24.95 100.84
C GLU A 2 -6.24 -24.68 100.00
N LEU A 3 -5.06 -25.02 100.52
CA LEU A 3 -3.80 -24.90 99.80
C LEU A 3 -3.74 -25.78 98.56
N GLN A 4 -4.30 -26.99 98.57
CA GLN A 4 -4.34 -27.89 97.41
C GLN A 4 -5.27 -27.41 96.26
N ILE A 5 -6.34 -26.71 96.64
CA ILE A 5 -7.26 -26.10 95.63
C ILE A 5 -6.63 -24.88 95.00
N GLN A 6 -5.90 -24.05 95.76
CA GLN A 6 -5.17 -22.90 95.18
C GLN A 6 -4.05 -23.31 94.25
N ASP A 7 -3.30 -24.37 94.55
CA ASP A 7 -2.25 -24.91 93.69
C ASP A 7 -2.85 -25.49 92.42
N LEU A 8 -3.98 -26.16 92.48
CA LEU A 8 -4.68 -26.71 91.27
C LEU A 8 -5.20 -25.58 90.41
N VAL A 9 -5.82 -24.54 90.98
CA VAL A 9 -6.29 -23.37 90.24
C VAL A 9 -5.13 -22.63 89.56
N SER A 10 -3.98 -22.48 90.22
CA SER A 10 -2.78 -21.88 89.66
C SER A 10 -2.21 -22.70 88.48
N SER A 11 -2.19 -24.04 88.59
CA SER A 11 -1.72 -24.93 87.53
C SER A 11 -2.64 -24.85 86.31
N ILE A 12 -3.96 -24.90 86.53
CA ILE A 12 -4.94 -24.79 85.44
C ILE A 12 -4.83 -23.42 84.75
N LYS A 13 -4.66 -22.31 85.43
CA LYS A 13 -4.42 -20.99 84.86
C LYS A 13 -3.13 -20.97 84.08
N LYS A 14 -2.05 -21.52 84.59
CA LYS A 14 -0.74 -21.56 83.92
C LYS A 14 -0.81 -22.40 82.63
N ASP A 15 -1.38 -23.58 82.71
CA ASP A 15 -1.54 -24.48 81.54
C ASP A 15 -2.43 -23.86 80.47
N GLY A 16 -3.51 -23.17 80.91
CA GLY A 16 -4.39 -22.45 79.96
C GLY A 16 -3.68 -21.27 79.31
N ILE A 17 -2.89 -20.48 80.03
CA ILE A 17 -2.10 -19.37 79.50
C ILE A 17 -1.00 -19.89 78.57
N ASP A 18 -0.31 -20.96 78.93
CA ASP A 18 0.74 -21.55 78.12
C ASP A 18 0.18 -22.15 76.79
N SER A 19 -1.00 -22.79 76.85
CA SER A 19 -1.70 -23.26 75.65
C SER A 19 -2.13 -22.12 74.72
N ALA A 20 -2.76 -21.07 75.29
CA ALA A 20 -3.16 -19.89 74.55
C ALA A 20 -1.98 -19.15 73.87
N ASN A 21 -0.84 -19.06 74.60
CA ASN A 21 0.38 -18.48 74.03
C ASN A 21 0.95 -19.33 72.91
N LYS A 22 0.93 -20.64 73.03
CA LYS A 22 1.36 -21.54 71.91
C LYS A 22 0.44 -21.43 70.68
N GLU A 23 -0.85 -21.39 70.91
CA GLU A 23 -1.81 -21.19 69.82
C GLU A 23 -1.63 -19.82 69.14
N ALA A 24 -1.51 -18.75 69.94
CA ALA A 24 -1.23 -17.43 69.37
C ALA A 24 0.09 -17.37 68.58
N ALA A 25 1.16 -18.01 69.09
CA ALA A 25 2.43 -18.11 68.42
C ALA A 25 2.31 -18.89 67.08
N ALA A 26 1.53 -19.99 67.04
CA ALA A 26 1.28 -20.77 65.88
C ALA A 26 0.48 -19.98 64.82
N ILE A 27 -0.57 -19.27 65.25
CA ILE A 27 -1.36 -18.40 64.31
C ILE A 27 -0.50 -17.29 63.79
N LEU A 28 0.33 -16.62 64.55
CA LEU A 28 1.24 -15.58 64.08
C LEU A 28 2.30 -16.13 63.11
N ALA A 29 2.84 -17.32 63.39
CA ALA A 29 3.82 -17.97 62.51
C ALA A 29 3.18 -18.34 61.16
N ASP A 30 1.95 -18.88 61.17
CA ASP A 30 1.22 -19.21 59.95
C ASP A 30 0.82 -17.97 59.15
N ALA A 31 0.30 -16.94 59.84
CA ALA A 31 -0.02 -15.67 59.19
C ALA A 31 1.22 -15.00 58.54
N LYS A 32 2.37 -15.06 59.23
CA LYS A 32 3.64 -14.56 58.65
C LYS A 32 4.07 -15.36 57.44
N LYS A 33 3.98 -16.69 57.50
CA LYS A 33 4.29 -17.57 56.38
C LYS A 33 3.39 -17.30 55.17
N GLN A 34 2.10 -17.09 55.40
CA GLN A 34 1.15 -16.74 54.31
C GLN A 34 1.48 -15.37 53.72
N ALA A 35 1.76 -14.37 54.55
CA ALA A 35 2.17 -13.04 54.11
C ALA A 35 3.46 -13.08 53.29
N ASP A 36 4.48 -13.79 53.72
CA ASP A 36 5.74 -13.94 52.99
C ASP A 36 5.55 -14.67 51.68
N ALA A 37 4.69 -15.71 51.62
CA ALA A 37 4.34 -16.39 50.40
C ALA A 37 3.60 -15.48 49.41
N MET A 38 2.63 -14.69 49.87
CA MET A 38 1.89 -13.74 49.07
C MET A 38 2.80 -12.65 48.47
N ILE A 39 3.73 -12.13 49.29
CA ILE A 39 4.73 -11.14 48.81
C ILE A 39 5.66 -11.77 47.76
N ALA A 40 6.09 -13.01 47.92
CA ALA A 40 6.94 -13.69 46.99
C ALA A 40 6.23 -13.93 45.66
N GLU A 41 4.97 -14.33 45.67
CA GLU A 41 4.13 -14.50 44.49
C GLU A 41 3.89 -13.18 43.78
N ALA A 42 3.52 -12.12 44.53
CA ALA A 42 3.32 -10.79 43.92
C ALA A 42 4.60 -10.24 43.25
N LYS A 43 5.77 -10.48 43.87
CA LYS A 43 7.06 -10.11 43.23
C LYS A 43 7.30 -10.88 41.93
N LYS A 44 7.07 -12.19 41.93
CA LYS A 44 7.20 -13.04 40.76
C LYS A 44 6.28 -12.59 39.61
N ASP A 45 5.03 -12.27 39.94
CA ASP A 45 4.07 -11.78 38.96
C ASP A 45 4.45 -10.40 38.43
N ALA A 46 4.93 -9.51 39.31
CA ALA A 46 5.43 -8.21 38.89
C ALA A 46 6.65 -8.32 37.95
N ASP A 47 7.58 -9.22 38.25
CA ASP A 47 8.76 -9.43 37.39
C ASP A 47 8.36 -10.05 36.06
N LYS A 48 7.44 -11.02 36.07
CA LYS A 48 6.89 -11.60 34.83
C LYS A 48 6.21 -10.53 33.96
N LEU A 49 5.35 -9.70 34.56
CA LEU A 49 4.68 -8.62 33.85
C LEU A 49 5.67 -7.62 33.22
N ARG A 50 6.77 -7.34 33.93
CA ARG A 50 7.84 -6.47 33.37
C ARG A 50 8.55 -7.10 32.20
N GLU A 51 8.84 -8.40 32.25
CA GLU A 51 9.48 -9.10 31.13
C GLU A 51 8.54 -9.20 29.92
N ASP A 52 7.27 -9.53 30.12
CA ASP A 52 6.26 -9.56 29.08
C ASP A 52 6.10 -8.18 28.43
N ALA A 53 6.03 -7.12 29.23
CA ALA A 53 5.95 -5.74 28.72
C ALA A 53 7.20 -5.33 27.91
N LYS A 54 8.40 -5.73 28.35
CA LYS A 54 9.63 -5.48 27.56
C LYS A 54 9.59 -6.20 26.21
N ALA A 55 9.16 -7.46 26.19
CA ALA A 55 9.04 -8.22 24.96
C ALA A 55 8.03 -7.58 23.99
N GLU A 56 6.87 -7.14 24.48
CA GLU A 56 5.88 -6.42 23.68
C GLU A 56 6.43 -5.10 23.12
N ILE A 57 7.17 -4.34 23.92
CA ILE A 57 7.80 -3.08 23.49
C ILE A 57 8.80 -3.34 22.34
N GLU A 58 9.62 -4.38 22.43
CA GLU A 58 10.58 -4.73 21.36
C GLU A 58 9.85 -5.17 20.07
N VAL A 59 8.80 -5.96 20.18
CA VAL A 59 7.96 -6.33 19.02
C VAL A 59 7.33 -5.09 18.39
N PHE A 60 6.75 -4.21 19.21
CA PHE A 60 6.14 -2.98 18.73
C PHE A 60 7.16 -2.07 18.03
N LYS A 61 8.35 -1.89 18.64
CA LYS A 61 9.43 -1.08 18.07
C LYS A 61 9.88 -1.60 16.70
N ASN A 62 10.11 -2.91 16.60
CA ASN A 62 10.51 -3.54 15.33
C ASN A 62 9.41 -3.39 14.27
N SER A 63 8.15 -3.61 14.63
CA SER A 63 7.00 -3.44 13.74
C SER A 63 6.85 -1.97 13.29
N ALA A 64 7.01 -1.02 14.19
CA ALA A 64 6.96 0.40 13.86
C ALA A 64 8.08 0.82 12.90
N GLN A 65 9.29 0.30 13.11
CA GLN A 65 10.43 0.55 12.22
C GLN A 65 10.17 0.00 10.81
N LEU A 66 9.73 -1.25 10.70
CA LEU A 66 9.38 -1.87 9.42
C LEU A 66 8.26 -1.09 8.70
N SER A 67 7.24 -0.67 9.45
CA SER A 67 6.13 0.13 8.91
C SER A 67 6.60 1.50 8.41
N ALA A 68 7.52 2.15 9.11
CA ALA A 68 8.10 3.43 8.68
C ALA A 68 8.94 3.29 7.41
N GLU A 69 9.73 2.22 7.29
CA GLU A 69 10.50 1.91 6.08
C GLU A 69 9.58 1.59 4.89
N GLN A 70 8.49 0.86 5.12
CA GLN A 70 7.47 0.61 4.12
C GLN A 70 6.83 1.92 3.65
N ALA A 71 6.36 2.75 4.57
CA ALA A 71 5.74 4.03 4.26
C ALA A 71 6.68 4.97 3.47
N LYS A 72 7.98 4.95 3.80
CA LYS A 72 9.01 5.68 3.04
C LYS A 72 9.10 5.18 1.59
N ARG A 73 9.17 3.85 1.38
CA ARG A 73 9.20 3.28 0.03
C ARG A 73 7.95 3.62 -0.77
N ASP A 74 6.78 3.48 -0.15
CA ASP A 74 5.50 3.74 -0.78
C ASP A 74 5.36 5.23 -1.16
N ALA A 75 5.82 6.14 -0.32
CA ALA A 75 5.85 7.57 -0.60
C ALA A 75 6.75 7.92 -1.80
N VAL A 76 7.94 7.31 -1.89
CA VAL A 76 8.86 7.50 -3.02
C VAL A 76 8.24 6.96 -4.31
N LEU A 77 7.64 5.76 -4.27
CA LEU A 77 6.98 5.17 -5.44
C LEU A 77 5.79 6.01 -5.90
N ALA A 78 4.95 6.48 -4.97
CA ALA A 78 3.83 7.35 -5.30
C ALA A 78 4.29 8.68 -5.93
N PHE A 79 5.35 9.27 -5.38
CA PHE A 79 5.95 10.48 -5.97
C PHE A 79 6.48 10.22 -7.39
N GLN A 80 7.22 9.14 -7.60
CA GLN A 80 7.73 8.78 -8.93
C GLN A 80 6.59 8.57 -9.94
N GLN A 81 5.52 7.90 -9.55
CA GLN A 81 4.35 7.69 -10.40
C GLN A 81 3.67 9.01 -10.78
N GLU A 82 3.52 9.94 -9.83
CA GLU A 82 2.92 11.23 -10.12
C GLU A 82 3.80 12.09 -11.03
N VAL A 83 5.12 12.08 -10.83
CA VAL A 83 6.08 12.74 -11.74
C VAL A 83 6.00 12.15 -13.15
N GLN A 84 5.97 10.82 -13.28
CA GLN A 84 5.84 10.16 -14.59
C GLN A 84 4.52 10.53 -15.27
N LYS A 85 3.43 10.57 -14.53
CA LYS A 85 2.11 10.96 -15.06
C LYS A 85 2.09 12.41 -15.54
N GLU A 86 2.64 13.35 -14.77
CA GLU A 86 2.72 14.75 -15.20
C GLU A 86 3.66 14.93 -16.40
N PHE A 87 4.78 14.21 -16.41
CA PHE A 87 5.66 14.20 -17.58
C PHE A 87 4.98 13.63 -18.81
N GLY A 88 4.19 12.55 -18.69
CA GLY A 88 3.39 12.01 -19.77
C GLY A 88 2.40 13.01 -20.36
N LYS A 89 1.76 13.83 -19.52
CA LYS A 89 0.87 14.91 -19.98
C LYS A 89 1.62 15.98 -20.80
N ILE A 90 2.81 16.38 -20.32
CA ILE A 90 3.64 17.35 -21.03
C ILE A 90 4.05 16.78 -22.38
N LEU A 91 4.51 15.53 -22.41
CA LEU A 91 4.94 14.88 -23.64
C LEU A 91 3.77 14.73 -24.62
N ALA A 92 2.59 14.33 -24.16
CA ALA A 92 1.38 14.25 -25.01
C ALA A 92 1.01 15.64 -25.59
N ALA A 93 1.13 16.70 -24.79
CA ALA A 93 0.88 18.06 -25.29
C ALA A 93 1.89 18.51 -26.33
N ASP A 94 3.16 18.10 -26.22
CA ASP A 94 4.18 18.43 -27.22
C ASP A 94 4.04 17.55 -28.48
N VAL A 95 3.69 16.28 -28.35
CA VAL A 95 3.30 15.40 -29.47
C VAL A 95 2.10 16.00 -30.21
N ASN A 96 1.08 16.45 -29.50
CA ASN A 96 -0.10 17.10 -30.10
C ASN A 96 0.30 18.31 -30.97
N LYS A 97 1.22 19.16 -30.50
CA LYS A 97 1.71 20.31 -31.27
C LYS A 97 2.54 19.90 -32.50
N ALA A 98 3.29 18.78 -32.39
CA ALA A 98 4.11 18.26 -33.47
C ALA A 98 3.32 17.51 -34.52
N LEU A 99 2.13 17.00 -34.17
CA LEU A 99 1.19 16.34 -35.09
C LEU A 99 0.39 17.37 -35.92
N ASP A 100 1.10 18.16 -36.71
CA ASP A 100 0.45 19.01 -37.72
C ASP A 100 -0.18 18.15 -38.84
N GLN A 101 -0.93 18.80 -39.73
CA GLN A 101 -1.63 18.10 -40.80
C GLN A 101 -0.68 17.28 -41.68
N GLN A 102 0.52 17.80 -41.97
CA GLN A 102 1.49 17.10 -42.81
C GLN A 102 2.07 15.86 -42.11
N ALA A 103 2.36 15.98 -40.80
CA ALA A 103 2.81 14.86 -40.00
C ALA A 103 1.73 13.77 -39.89
N LEU A 104 0.47 14.18 -39.69
CA LEU A 104 -0.67 13.27 -39.63
C LEU A 104 -0.82 12.48 -40.95
N VAL A 105 -0.77 13.15 -42.11
CA VAL A 105 -0.84 12.50 -43.43
C VAL A 105 0.28 11.48 -43.61
N ARG A 106 1.53 11.87 -43.30
CA ARG A 106 2.71 10.98 -43.42
C ARG A 106 2.58 9.74 -42.54
N LEU A 107 2.07 9.92 -41.32
CA LEU A 107 1.86 8.81 -40.37
C LEU A 107 0.75 7.87 -40.86
N ILE A 108 -0.37 8.39 -41.36
CA ILE A 108 -1.44 7.58 -41.98
C ILE A 108 -0.91 6.79 -43.15
N GLN A 109 -0.20 7.46 -44.08
CA GLN A 109 0.38 6.80 -45.25
C GLN A 109 1.39 5.71 -44.86
N ALA A 110 2.24 5.96 -43.87
CA ALA A 110 3.17 4.96 -43.39
C ALA A 110 2.46 3.76 -42.71
N ALA A 111 1.39 4.01 -41.97
CA ALA A 111 0.64 2.96 -41.30
C ALA A 111 -0.12 2.04 -42.26
N VAL A 112 -0.54 2.54 -43.41
CA VAL A 112 -1.26 1.74 -44.40
C VAL A 112 -0.35 1.21 -45.52
N GLN A 113 0.94 1.53 -45.47
CA GLN A 113 1.90 1.11 -46.49
C GLN A 113 2.07 -0.42 -46.49
N GLY A 114 1.75 -1.06 -47.60
CA GLY A 114 1.87 -2.51 -47.74
C GLY A 114 0.66 -3.31 -47.28
N GLU A 115 -0.35 -2.64 -46.74
CA GLU A 115 -1.60 -3.23 -46.24
C GLU A 115 -2.72 -3.10 -47.31
N ASP A 116 -3.75 -3.96 -47.16
CA ASP A 116 -5.00 -3.76 -47.90
C ASP A 116 -5.80 -2.63 -47.26
N VAL A 117 -5.60 -1.41 -47.76
CA VAL A 117 -6.24 -0.19 -47.25
C VAL A 117 -7.76 -0.25 -47.22
N SER A 118 -8.38 -1.12 -48.05
CA SER A 118 -9.84 -1.27 -48.11
C SER A 118 -10.42 -1.95 -46.85
N ALA A 119 -9.56 -2.66 -46.10
CA ALA A 119 -9.94 -3.33 -44.84
C ALA A 119 -9.98 -2.39 -43.63
N TYR A 120 -9.53 -1.13 -43.77
CA TYR A 120 -9.36 -0.23 -42.62
C TYR A 120 -10.18 1.05 -42.76
N THR A 121 -10.46 1.61 -41.57
CA THR A 121 -11.03 2.95 -41.39
C THR A 121 -10.07 3.78 -40.53
N VAL A 122 -9.70 4.97 -41.01
CA VAL A 122 -8.96 5.97 -40.25
C VAL A 122 -9.93 6.83 -39.43
N GLU A 123 -9.76 6.84 -38.13
CA GLU A 123 -10.49 7.72 -37.22
C GLU A 123 -9.59 8.90 -36.83
N VAL A 124 -10.07 10.12 -37.01
CA VAL A 124 -9.39 11.37 -36.62
C VAL A 124 -10.35 12.27 -35.86
N ASP A 125 -9.87 13.26 -35.13
CA ASP A 125 -10.74 14.23 -34.47
C ASP A 125 -11.62 14.97 -35.50
N HIS A 126 -11.01 15.55 -36.49
CA HIS A 126 -11.72 16.33 -37.53
C HIS A 126 -11.27 15.93 -38.93
N VAL A 127 -12.23 15.70 -39.83
CA VAL A 127 -11.97 15.41 -41.23
C VAL A 127 -12.07 16.70 -42.01
N THR A 128 -10.90 17.25 -42.41
CA THR A 128 -10.82 18.46 -43.26
C THR A 128 -10.77 18.12 -44.76
N ASP A 129 -11.18 19.06 -45.60
CA ASP A 129 -11.07 18.88 -47.05
C ASP A 129 -9.62 18.75 -47.51
N ALA A 130 -8.68 19.46 -46.87
CA ALA A 130 -7.26 19.34 -47.10
C ALA A 130 -6.74 17.92 -46.78
N LEU A 131 -7.12 17.34 -45.67
CA LEU A 131 -6.78 15.95 -45.28
C LEU A 131 -7.30 14.94 -46.35
N ARG A 132 -8.54 15.15 -46.84
CA ARG A 132 -9.11 14.31 -47.90
C ARG A 132 -8.37 14.45 -49.23
N GLN A 133 -7.89 15.63 -49.56
CA GLN A 133 -7.11 15.86 -50.79
C GLN A 133 -5.74 15.18 -50.73
N GLU A 134 -5.05 15.29 -49.59
CA GLU A 134 -3.73 14.71 -49.38
C GLU A 134 -3.78 13.17 -49.32
N LEU A 135 -4.88 12.58 -48.82
CA LEU A 135 -5.13 11.13 -48.80
C LEU A 135 -5.96 10.63 -49.99
N ALA A 136 -6.07 11.39 -51.07
CA ALA A 136 -6.95 11.07 -52.20
C ALA A 136 -6.64 9.73 -52.90
N GLN A 137 -5.40 9.29 -52.89
CA GLN A 137 -4.99 8.00 -53.47
C GLN A 137 -5.46 6.83 -52.61
N GLU A 138 -5.24 6.91 -51.30
CA GLU A 138 -5.63 5.90 -50.30
C GLU A 138 -7.16 5.78 -50.24
N LEU A 139 -7.87 6.91 -50.28
CA LEU A 139 -9.34 6.93 -50.34
C LEU A 139 -9.90 6.30 -51.61
N LYS A 140 -9.26 6.53 -52.77
CA LYS A 140 -9.62 5.85 -54.02
C LYS A 140 -9.36 4.34 -53.98
N SER A 141 -8.36 3.92 -53.21
CA SER A 141 -8.02 2.51 -52.98
C SER A 141 -8.90 1.83 -51.96
N GLY A 142 -9.89 2.54 -51.36
CA GLY A 142 -10.89 1.96 -50.45
C GLY A 142 -10.70 2.27 -49.01
N LEU A 143 -9.68 3.09 -48.62
CA LEU A 143 -9.54 3.59 -47.25
C LEU A 143 -10.75 4.46 -46.89
N GLU A 144 -11.30 4.27 -45.70
CA GLU A 144 -12.33 5.15 -45.15
C GLU A 144 -11.74 6.10 -44.12
N ILE A 145 -12.24 7.32 -44.07
CA ILE A 145 -11.88 8.29 -43.03
C ILE A 145 -13.14 8.84 -42.38
N ARG A 146 -13.15 8.83 -41.03
CA ARG A 146 -14.30 9.32 -40.25
C ARG A 146 -13.86 10.12 -39.04
N PRO A 147 -14.67 11.10 -38.59
CA PRO A 147 -14.40 11.79 -37.34
C PRO A 147 -14.71 10.91 -36.12
N SER A 148 -13.89 11.00 -35.08
CA SER A 148 -14.08 10.25 -33.83
C SER A 148 -13.65 11.11 -32.63
N LYS A 149 -14.55 11.33 -31.70
CA LYS A 149 -14.25 12.03 -30.43
C LYS A 149 -13.32 11.25 -29.49
N LYS A 150 -12.97 10.01 -29.84
CA LYS A 150 -12.05 9.17 -29.09
C LYS A 150 -10.57 9.47 -29.38
N VAL A 151 -10.32 10.25 -30.42
CA VAL A 151 -8.98 10.67 -30.88
C VAL A 151 -8.89 12.16 -30.70
N GLY A 152 -7.97 12.65 -29.89
CA GLY A 152 -7.71 14.07 -29.72
C GLY A 152 -6.84 14.61 -30.86
N ALA A 153 -5.56 14.28 -30.86
CA ALA A 153 -4.67 14.51 -32.02
C ALA A 153 -4.11 13.16 -32.51
N GLY A 154 -3.69 13.14 -33.77
CA GLY A 154 -3.27 11.89 -34.41
C GLY A 154 -4.43 11.15 -35.04
N PHE A 155 -4.34 9.83 -35.08
CA PHE A 155 -5.36 8.99 -35.69
C PHE A 155 -5.42 7.61 -35.07
N ARG A 156 -6.52 6.91 -35.32
CA ARG A 156 -6.67 5.48 -35.02
C ARG A 156 -7.01 4.76 -36.33
N LEU A 157 -6.28 3.69 -36.63
CA LEU A 157 -6.53 2.81 -37.76
C LEU A 157 -7.32 1.61 -37.27
N ALA A 158 -8.61 1.56 -37.54
CA ALA A 158 -9.51 0.50 -37.11
C ALA A 158 -9.78 -0.48 -38.25
N ALA A 159 -9.68 -1.78 -37.97
CA ALA A 159 -10.09 -2.81 -38.89
C ALA A 159 -11.62 -2.84 -39.04
N LYS A 160 -12.13 -2.87 -40.28
CA LYS A 160 -13.57 -2.87 -40.55
C LYS A 160 -14.29 -4.13 -40.07
N ASP A 161 -13.56 -5.24 -39.95
CA ASP A 161 -14.07 -6.51 -39.44
C ASP A 161 -14.18 -6.55 -37.91
N GLY A 162 -13.71 -5.50 -37.21
CA GLY A 162 -13.73 -5.41 -35.76
C GLY A 162 -12.62 -6.21 -35.05
N SER A 163 -11.64 -6.76 -35.76
CA SER A 163 -10.55 -7.57 -35.23
C SER A 163 -9.60 -6.76 -34.32
N GLY A 164 -9.56 -5.42 -34.50
CA GLY A 164 -8.74 -4.55 -33.67
C GLY A 164 -8.55 -3.16 -34.25
N TYR A 165 -7.68 -2.42 -33.62
CA TYR A 165 -7.25 -1.11 -34.09
C TYR A 165 -5.79 -0.85 -33.71
N PHE A 166 -5.14 0.00 -34.49
CA PHE A 166 -3.84 0.56 -34.22
C PHE A 166 -4.01 2.03 -33.83
N ASP A 167 -3.54 2.39 -32.63
CA ASP A 167 -3.71 3.73 -32.06
C ASP A 167 -2.44 4.56 -32.24
N CYS A 168 -2.55 5.65 -32.96
CA CYS A 168 -1.52 6.68 -33.13
C CYS A 168 -2.01 8.04 -32.63
N SER A 169 -2.77 8.04 -31.55
CA SER A 169 -3.12 9.28 -30.84
C SER A 169 -1.92 9.86 -30.11
N GLU A 170 -2.00 11.14 -29.77
CA GLU A 170 -0.96 11.84 -28.99
C GLU A 170 -0.61 11.14 -27.68
N GLN A 171 -1.60 10.50 -27.04
CA GLN A 171 -1.41 9.79 -25.79
C GLN A 171 -0.60 8.51 -25.99
N GLU A 172 -0.98 7.71 -26.97
CA GLU A 172 -0.30 6.44 -27.27
C GLU A 172 1.14 6.67 -27.75
N ILE A 173 1.34 7.69 -28.59
CA ILE A 173 2.69 8.09 -29.04
C ILE A 173 3.52 8.57 -27.85
N ALA A 174 2.95 9.35 -26.93
CA ALA A 174 3.64 9.78 -25.71
C ALA A 174 3.99 8.59 -24.83
N GLU A 175 3.11 7.61 -24.67
CA GLU A 175 3.39 6.39 -23.92
C GLU A 175 4.51 5.55 -24.55
N MET A 176 4.54 5.44 -25.87
CA MET A 176 5.64 4.76 -26.60
C MET A 176 6.97 5.49 -26.45
N LEU A 177 6.97 6.80 -26.28
CA LEU A 177 8.18 7.60 -26.08
C LEU A 177 8.66 7.60 -24.62
N MET A 178 7.78 7.37 -23.65
CA MET A 178 8.11 7.38 -22.21
C MET A 178 9.32 6.52 -21.82
N PRO A 179 9.53 5.30 -22.34
CA PRO A 179 10.70 4.48 -21.99
C PRO A 179 12.03 5.15 -22.32
N PHE A 180 12.10 5.95 -23.37
CA PHE A 180 13.34 6.64 -23.78
C PHE A 180 13.75 7.77 -22.82
N PHE A 181 12.80 8.24 -22.00
CA PHE A 181 13.03 9.27 -20.98
C PHE A 181 13.20 8.69 -19.57
N ARG A 182 12.94 7.39 -19.38
CA ARG A 182 13.07 6.71 -18.08
C ARG A 182 14.50 6.68 -17.56
N ASP A 183 15.47 6.61 -18.47
CA ASP A 183 16.89 6.52 -18.13
C ASP A 183 17.55 7.91 -17.93
N MET A 184 16.80 8.99 -18.07
CA MET A 184 17.25 10.30 -17.64
C MET A 184 17.19 10.36 -16.11
N HIS A 185 18.32 10.04 -15.48
CA HIS A 185 18.49 10.17 -14.02
C HIS A 185 18.23 11.63 -13.60
N LEU A 186 17.15 11.82 -12.82
CA LEU A 186 16.88 13.04 -12.06
C LEU A 186 17.66 13.00 -10.75
#